data_fddb473da6a2f8d2082844cba45d4d4d
#
_entry.id   fddb473da6a2f8d2082844cba45d4d4d
#
_cell.length_a   1.000
_cell.length_b   1.000
_cell.length_c   1.000
_cell.angle_alpha   90.00
_cell.angle_beta   90.00
_cell.angle_gamma   90.00
#
_symmetry.space_group_name_H-M   'P 1'
#
loop_
_entity.id
_entity.type
_entity.pdbx_description
1 polymer ?
#
loop_
_entity_poly.entity_id
_entity_poly.type
_entity_poly.pdbx_seq_one_letter_code
_entity_poly.pdbx_strand_id
1 'polypeptide(L)'
;KIRMDEAINTVDDIDKLVIGIYDSFKSSALYSGNLTILPDLQTDFVYCVKGNSNTYGDIYRWNDIKSTNTDIEAVYADLYDVINRCNYLFDNVDKVKMNTTSDTQLDKLDQCCGEAYLARALAYSELIKMFCKAYDSDEQAEQELGVVLTEHYKGNEPQKRASLKASYDFVLSDLDKAQELLKLDEDFSGC
;
A
#
# COMPACT_ATOMS: atom_id res chain seq x y z
N LYS A 1 27.70 9.23 -5.52
CA LYS A 1 26.27 8.95 -5.71
C LYS A 1 26.17 7.53 -6.22
N ILE A 2 25.69 6.59 -5.38
CA ILE A 2 25.49 5.18 -5.78
C ILE A 2 24.37 5.16 -6.84
N ARG A 3 24.53 4.41 -7.91
CA ARG A 3 23.47 4.20 -8.90
C ARG A 3 22.38 3.34 -8.27
N MET A 4 21.13 3.57 -8.60
CA MET A 4 20.00 2.82 -8.03
C MET A 4 20.04 1.32 -8.35
N ASP A 5 20.57 0.97 -9.53
CA ASP A 5 20.78 -0.39 -9.99
C ASP A 5 21.91 -1.14 -9.24
N GLU A 6 22.76 -0.40 -8.55
CA GLU A 6 23.88 -0.92 -7.75
C GLU A 6 23.59 -0.92 -6.24
N ALA A 7 22.43 -0.41 -5.80
CA ALA A 7 22.16 -0.15 -4.40
C ALA A 7 21.75 -1.41 -3.61
N ILE A 8 21.10 -2.40 -4.27
CA ILE A 8 20.55 -3.59 -3.63
C ILE A 8 21.33 -4.83 -4.10
N ASN A 9 22.09 -5.46 -3.21
CA ASN A 9 22.92 -6.61 -3.54
C ASN A 9 22.89 -7.73 -2.49
N THR A 10 22.40 -7.46 -1.30
CA THR A 10 22.44 -8.38 -0.16
C THR A 10 21.07 -8.58 0.45
N VAL A 11 20.93 -9.66 1.22
CA VAL A 11 19.72 -9.94 2.02
C VAL A 11 19.42 -8.81 2.99
N ASP A 12 20.45 -8.24 3.61
CA ASP A 12 20.34 -7.10 4.53
C ASP A 12 19.82 -5.83 3.83
N ASP A 13 20.13 -5.63 2.55
CA ASP A 13 19.58 -4.52 1.77
C ASP A 13 18.06 -4.71 1.53
N ILE A 14 17.62 -5.94 1.25
CA ILE A 14 16.19 -6.27 1.11
C ILE A 14 15.47 -6.09 2.45
N ASP A 15 16.03 -6.54 3.56
CA ASP A 15 15.45 -6.36 4.90
C ASP A 15 15.28 -4.87 5.24
N LYS A 16 16.25 -4.04 4.92
CA LYS A 16 16.15 -2.57 5.07
C LYS A 16 15.04 -1.96 4.20
N LEU A 17 14.79 -2.50 3.01
CA LEU A 17 13.64 -2.05 2.19
C LEU A 17 12.32 -2.35 2.89
N VAL A 18 12.16 -3.53 3.50
CA VAL A 18 10.96 -3.88 4.27
C VAL A 18 10.76 -2.92 5.44
N ILE A 19 11.81 -2.63 6.20
CA ILE A 19 11.76 -1.62 7.28
C ILE A 19 11.29 -0.27 6.73
N GLY A 20 11.82 0.15 5.57
CA GLY A 20 11.40 1.38 4.90
C GLY A 20 9.95 1.38 4.43
N ILE A 21 9.41 0.22 4.03
CA ILE A 21 7.99 0.05 3.70
C ILE A 21 7.12 0.26 4.95
N TYR A 22 7.45 -0.40 6.06
CA TYR A 22 6.72 -0.20 7.33
C TYR A 22 6.79 1.24 7.84
N ASP A 23 7.94 1.87 7.71
CA ASP A 23 8.11 3.28 8.13
C ASP A 23 7.25 4.23 7.30
N SER A 24 7.05 3.94 6.01
CA SER A 24 6.18 4.73 5.13
C SER A 24 4.73 4.79 5.61
N PHE A 25 4.20 3.71 6.21
CA PHE A 25 2.85 3.71 6.77
C PHE A 25 2.67 4.64 7.97
N LYS A 26 3.77 5.08 8.60
CA LYS A 26 3.74 6.01 9.74
C LYS A 26 3.66 7.49 9.30
N SER A 27 3.55 7.78 8.01
CA SER A 27 3.44 9.15 7.55
C SER A 27 2.18 9.83 8.12
N SER A 28 2.20 11.15 8.21
CA SER A 28 1.05 11.95 8.64
C SER A 28 -0.13 11.88 7.66
N ALA A 29 0.11 11.50 6.43
CA ALA A 29 -0.94 11.25 5.46
C ALA A 29 -1.60 9.87 5.66
N LEU A 30 -0.88 8.90 6.22
CA LEU A 30 -1.38 7.53 6.42
C LEU A 30 -1.83 7.28 7.88
N TYR A 31 -1.35 6.22 8.51
CA TYR A 31 -1.86 5.75 9.80
C TYR A 31 -1.54 6.67 10.99
N SER A 32 -0.59 7.60 10.85
CA SER A 32 -0.37 8.63 11.88
C SER A 32 -1.26 9.88 11.71
N GLY A 33 -2.19 9.88 10.75
CA GLY A 33 -3.03 11.06 10.52
C GLY A 33 -4.19 10.86 9.54
N ASN A 34 -4.09 11.43 8.35
CA ASN A 34 -5.22 11.60 7.43
C ASN A 34 -5.99 10.32 7.11
N LEU A 35 -5.31 9.20 6.86
CA LEU A 35 -5.96 7.94 6.51
C LEU A 35 -6.94 7.45 7.61
N THR A 36 -6.65 7.76 8.88
CA THR A 36 -7.52 7.40 10.00
C THR A 36 -8.56 8.49 10.31
N ILE A 37 -8.16 9.77 10.17
CA ILE A 37 -9.01 10.91 10.53
C ILE A 37 -10.11 11.17 9.49
N LEU A 38 -9.79 11.07 8.19
CA LEU A 38 -10.72 11.45 7.12
C LEU A 38 -12.00 10.59 7.12
N PRO A 39 -11.94 9.25 7.24
CA PRO A 39 -13.15 8.43 7.36
C PRO A 39 -13.98 8.77 8.61
N ASP A 40 -13.34 9.01 9.75
CA ASP A 40 -14.03 9.33 11.01
C ASP A 40 -14.75 10.68 10.94
N LEU A 41 -14.18 11.67 10.22
CA LEU A 41 -14.82 12.95 9.96
C LEU A 41 -16.06 12.86 9.06
N GLN A 42 -16.13 11.84 8.22
CA GLN A 42 -17.28 11.58 7.34
C GLN A 42 -18.38 10.77 8.02
N THR A 43 -18.18 10.40 9.27
CA THR A 43 -19.14 9.75 10.16
C THR A 43 -19.50 10.69 11.31
N ASP A 44 -20.35 10.27 12.21
CA ASP A 44 -20.71 11.05 13.41
C ASP A 44 -19.73 10.80 14.60
N PHE A 45 -18.60 10.11 14.36
CA PHE A 45 -17.65 9.77 15.44
C PHE A 45 -16.84 10.97 15.92
N VAL A 46 -16.50 11.91 15.02
CA VAL A 46 -15.73 13.11 15.33
C VAL A 46 -16.35 14.34 14.68
N TYR A 47 -16.03 15.52 15.18
CA TYR A 47 -16.54 16.79 14.64
C TYR A 47 -15.45 17.85 14.56
N CYS A 48 -15.58 18.80 13.61
CA CYS A 48 -14.73 19.97 13.52
C CYS A 48 -15.31 21.14 14.32
N VAL A 49 -14.51 21.66 15.26
CA VAL A 49 -14.91 22.85 16.04
C VAL A 49 -14.88 24.12 15.17
N LYS A 50 -15.75 25.07 15.47
CA LYS A 50 -15.69 26.40 14.84
C LYS A 50 -14.39 27.11 15.21
N GLY A 51 -13.76 27.76 14.24
CA GLY A 51 -12.55 28.55 14.47
C GLY A 51 -11.23 27.77 14.42
N ASN A 52 -11.26 26.53 13.94
CA ASN A 52 -10.07 25.70 13.74
C ASN A 52 -9.31 26.00 12.42
N SER A 53 -9.40 27.17 11.87
CA SER A 53 -8.85 27.56 10.55
C SER A 53 -9.43 26.74 9.38
N ASN A 54 -10.60 26.14 9.56
CA ASN A 54 -11.28 25.25 8.62
C ASN A 54 -10.50 23.95 8.28
N THR A 55 -9.53 23.55 9.11
CA THR A 55 -8.83 22.27 8.94
C THR A 55 -9.85 21.13 8.87
N TYR A 56 -9.83 20.35 7.79
CA TYR A 56 -10.80 19.29 7.46
C TYR A 56 -12.28 19.73 7.39
N GLY A 57 -12.57 21.02 7.52
CA GLY A 57 -13.96 21.50 7.64
C GLY A 57 -14.84 21.19 6.43
N ASP A 58 -14.27 21.20 5.23
CA ASP A 58 -15.02 20.88 4.00
C ASP A 58 -15.32 19.39 3.92
N ILE A 59 -14.40 18.53 4.35
CA ILE A 59 -14.59 17.08 4.42
C ILE A 59 -15.65 16.74 5.46
N TYR A 60 -15.56 17.32 6.67
CA TYR A 60 -16.53 17.12 7.75
C TYR A 60 -17.95 17.54 7.36
N ARG A 61 -18.10 18.64 6.63
CA ARG A 61 -19.41 19.14 6.19
C ARG A 61 -19.91 18.52 4.91
N TRP A 62 -19.16 17.61 4.27
CA TRP A 62 -19.44 17.06 2.95
C TRP A 62 -19.66 18.16 1.91
N ASN A 63 -18.97 19.28 2.05
CA ASN A 63 -19.16 20.48 1.24
C ASN A 63 -17.97 20.70 0.31
N ASP A 64 -18.23 20.70 -1.00
CA ASP A 64 -17.25 21.06 -2.05
C ASP A 64 -15.90 20.34 -1.90
N ILE A 65 -15.93 19.02 -1.65
CA ILE A 65 -14.72 18.18 -1.60
C ILE A 65 -14.13 18.15 -3.00
N LYS A 66 -13.04 18.90 -3.20
CA LYS A 66 -12.37 19.06 -4.50
C LYS A 66 -11.32 17.97 -4.71
N SER A 67 -11.09 17.64 -6.00
CA SER A 67 -9.95 16.79 -6.40
C SER A 67 -8.58 17.40 -6.09
N THR A 68 -8.54 18.70 -5.78
CA THR A 68 -7.35 19.45 -5.36
C THR A 68 -7.21 19.56 -3.85
N ASN A 69 -7.99 18.81 -3.07
CA ASN A 69 -7.85 18.78 -1.62
C ASN A 69 -6.52 18.10 -1.25
N THR A 70 -5.63 18.86 -0.62
CA THR A 70 -4.25 18.43 -0.33
C THR A 70 -4.17 17.28 0.67
N ASP A 71 -5.14 17.15 1.58
CA ASP A 71 -5.16 16.05 2.55
C ASP A 71 -5.52 14.73 1.87
N ILE A 72 -6.49 14.75 0.95
CA ILE A 72 -6.88 13.59 0.15
C ILE A 72 -5.78 13.22 -0.85
N GLU A 73 -5.18 14.23 -1.50
CA GLU A 73 -4.05 14.03 -2.42
C GLU A 73 -2.86 13.39 -1.72
N ALA A 74 -2.53 13.82 -0.50
CA ALA A 74 -1.43 13.28 0.28
C ALA A 74 -1.65 11.79 0.61
N VAL A 75 -2.87 11.38 1.01
CA VAL A 75 -3.19 9.96 1.24
C VAL A 75 -2.99 9.13 -0.04
N TYR A 76 -3.49 9.63 -1.17
CA TYR A 76 -3.34 8.95 -2.46
C TYR A 76 -1.87 8.77 -2.85
N ALA A 77 -1.09 9.85 -2.75
CA ALA A 77 0.32 9.87 -3.11
C ALA A 77 1.16 8.94 -2.21
N ASP A 78 0.93 8.99 -0.89
CA ASP A 78 1.71 8.18 0.06
C ASP A 78 1.37 6.69 -0.03
N LEU A 79 0.11 6.32 -0.32
CA LEU A 79 -0.23 4.91 -0.58
C LEU A 79 0.46 4.38 -1.84
N TYR A 80 0.55 5.19 -2.91
CA TYR A 80 1.31 4.81 -4.09
C TYR A 80 2.84 4.83 -3.85
N ASP A 81 3.36 5.63 -2.93
CA ASP A 81 4.77 5.53 -2.52
C ASP A 81 5.06 4.20 -1.82
N VAL A 82 4.17 3.72 -0.93
CA VAL A 82 4.26 2.37 -0.35
C VAL A 82 4.29 1.30 -1.44
N ILE A 83 3.35 1.35 -2.40
CA ILE A 83 3.27 0.40 -3.51
C ILE A 83 4.57 0.43 -4.34
N ASN A 84 5.09 1.62 -4.65
CA ASN A 84 6.35 1.76 -5.38
C ASN A 84 7.54 1.17 -4.63
N ARG A 85 7.59 1.28 -3.30
CA ARG A 85 8.64 0.67 -2.48
C ARG A 85 8.55 -0.86 -2.51
N CYS A 86 7.33 -1.42 -2.43
CA CYS A 86 7.12 -2.86 -2.59
C CYS A 86 7.57 -3.33 -3.98
N ASN A 87 7.18 -2.63 -5.04
CA ASN A 87 7.58 -2.94 -6.41
C ASN A 87 9.11 -2.87 -6.57
N TYR A 88 9.77 -1.87 -5.95
CA TYR A 88 11.23 -1.78 -5.97
C TYR A 88 11.90 -2.98 -5.33
N LEU A 89 11.34 -3.50 -4.23
CA LEU A 89 11.82 -4.73 -3.61
C LEU A 89 11.68 -5.91 -4.59
N PHE A 90 10.50 -6.10 -5.19
CA PHE A 90 10.25 -7.20 -6.13
C PHE A 90 11.14 -7.14 -7.36
N ASP A 91 11.39 -5.95 -7.91
CA ASP A 91 12.28 -5.78 -9.07
C ASP A 91 13.76 -6.12 -8.76
N ASN A 92 14.15 -6.21 -7.48
CA ASN A 92 15.54 -6.44 -7.07
C ASN A 92 15.77 -7.78 -6.37
N VAL A 93 14.74 -8.42 -5.80
CA VAL A 93 14.91 -9.60 -4.94
C VAL A 93 15.50 -10.80 -5.69
N ASP A 94 15.13 -11.03 -6.95
CA ASP A 94 15.62 -12.16 -7.73
C ASP A 94 17.14 -12.11 -7.94
N LYS A 95 17.68 -10.91 -8.15
CA LYS A 95 19.14 -10.71 -8.26
C LYS A 95 19.84 -11.13 -6.96
N VAL A 96 19.26 -10.80 -5.81
CA VAL A 96 19.81 -11.16 -4.50
C VAL A 96 19.67 -12.67 -4.26
N LYS A 97 18.53 -13.27 -4.59
CA LYS A 97 18.31 -14.73 -4.48
C LYS A 97 19.34 -15.52 -5.29
N MET A 98 19.60 -15.13 -6.54
CA MET A 98 20.59 -15.80 -7.40
C MET A 98 22.02 -15.82 -6.81
N ASN A 99 22.36 -14.84 -5.98
CA ASN A 99 23.67 -14.71 -5.33
C ASN A 99 23.70 -15.27 -3.90
N THR A 100 22.58 -15.82 -3.42
CA THR A 100 22.44 -16.33 -2.05
C THR A 100 22.44 -17.85 -2.06
N THR A 101 23.35 -18.45 -1.25
CA THR A 101 23.51 -19.93 -1.16
C THR A 101 23.11 -20.51 0.19
N SER A 102 22.82 -19.68 1.18
CA SER A 102 22.40 -20.09 2.53
C SER A 102 20.88 -20.23 2.58
N ASP A 103 20.40 -21.40 2.98
CA ASP A 103 18.96 -21.70 3.15
C ASP A 103 18.29 -20.69 4.11
N THR A 104 18.95 -20.38 5.25
CA THR A 104 18.44 -19.40 6.22
C THR A 104 18.29 -18.00 5.61
N GLN A 105 19.21 -17.61 4.72
CA GLN A 105 19.12 -16.32 4.04
C GLN A 105 18.05 -16.34 2.94
N LEU A 106 17.83 -17.47 2.27
CA LEU A 106 16.73 -17.65 1.33
C LEU A 106 15.37 -17.58 2.04
N ASP A 107 15.24 -18.25 3.19
CA ASP A 107 14.05 -18.15 4.05
C ASP A 107 13.77 -16.70 4.47
N LYS A 108 14.81 -15.94 4.83
CA LYS A 108 14.68 -14.51 5.17
C LYS A 108 14.20 -13.67 3.98
N LEU A 109 14.69 -13.96 2.76
CA LEU A 109 14.22 -13.28 1.55
C LEU A 109 12.75 -13.60 1.24
N ASP A 110 12.33 -14.85 1.43
CA ASP A 110 10.93 -15.25 1.25
C ASP A 110 10.03 -14.55 2.26
N GLN A 111 10.46 -14.45 3.52
CA GLN A 111 9.78 -13.65 4.54
C GLN A 111 9.65 -12.18 4.11
N CYS A 112 10.73 -11.54 3.68
CA CYS A 112 10.72 -10.15 3.21
C CYS A 112 9.76 -9.95 2.03
N CYS A 113 9.71 -10.90 1.09
CA CYS A 113 8.75 -10.88 -0.01
C CYS A 113 7.31 -11.00 0.49
N GLY A 114 7.04 -11.92 1.41
CA GLY A 114 5.71 -12.09 2.00
C GLY A 114 5.23 -10.83 2.70
N GLU A 115 6.08 -10.17 3.48
CA GLU A 115 5.79 -8.90 4.13
C GLU A 115 5.53 -7.78 3.12
N ALA A 116 6.30 -7.72 2.02
CA ALA A 116 6.09 -6.74 0.96
C ALA A 116 4.78 -6.98 0.19
N TYR A 117 4.40 -8.22 -0.08
CA TYR A 117 3.09 -8.55 -0.66
C TYR A 117 1.94 -8.13 0.25
N LEU A 118 2.02 -8.43 1.55
CA LEU A 118 1.03 -8.01 2.53
C LEU A 118 0.92 -6.48 2.59
N ALA A 119 2.04 -5.76 2.61
CA ALA A 119 2.07 -4.30 2.62
C ALA A 119 1.44 -3.70 1.35
N ARG A 120 1.74 -4.27 0.17
CA ARG A 120 1.15 -3.82 -1.10
C ARG A 120 -0.35 -4.07 -1.17
N ALA A 121 -0.80 -5.24 -0.73
CA ALA A 121 -2.21 -5.57 -0.62
C ALA A 121 -2.94 -4.59 0.32
N LEU A 122 -2.35 -4.28 1.49
CA LEU A 122 -2.90 -3.30 2.42
C LEU A 122 -3.02 -1.91 1.78
N ALA A 123 -1.96 -1.42 1.12
CA ALA A 123 -1.99 -0.11 0.46
C ALA A 123 -3.05 -0.04 -0.65
N TYR A 124 -3.18 -1.07 -1.47
CA TYR A 124 -4.25 -1.13 -2.49
C TYR A 124 -5.64 -1.23 -1.87
N SER A 125 -5.82 -1.97 -0.78
CA SER A 125 -7.12 -2.06 -0.10
C SER A 125 -7.56 -0.71 0.46
N GLU A 126 -6.63 0.09 1.00
CA GLU A 126 -6.92 1.45 1.45
C GLU A 126 -7.29 2.39 0.27
N LEU A 127 -6.57 2.28 -0.85
CA LEU A 127 -6.93 3.02 -2.08
C LEU A 127 -8.34 2.66 -2.57
N ILE A 128 -8.70 1.38 -2.59
CA ILE A 128 -10.03 0.92 -3.00
C ILE A 128 -11.10 1.49 -2.06
N LYS A 129 -10.92 1.38 -0.75
CA LYS A 129 -11.87 1.89 0.24
C LYS A 129 -12.14 3.39 0.12
N MET A 130 -11.09 4.17 -0.16
CA MET A 130 -11.22 5.64 -0.20
C MET A 130 -11.64 6.18 -1.58
N PHE A 131 -11.27 5.52 -2.67
CA PHE A 131 -11.35 6.11 -4.02
C PHE A 131 -12.23 5.33 -4.99
N CYS A 132 -12.83 4.23 -4.57
CA CYS A 132 -13.71 3.43 -5.41
C CYS A 132 -15.12 3.34 -4.83
N LYS A 133 -16.06 2.90 -5.66
CA LYS A 133 -17.41 2.55 -5.21
C LYS A 133 -17.38 1.25 -4.39
N ALA A 134 -18.44 1.01 -3.63
CA ALA A 134 -18.62 -0.26 -2.95
C ALA A 134 -18.75 -1.41 -3.97
N TYR A 135 -18.21 -2.57 -3.61
CA TYR A 135 -18.38 -3.80 -4.38
C TYR A 135 -19.77 -4.38 -4.08
N ASP A 136 -20.58 -4.56 -5.09
CA ASP A 136 -21.94 -5.08 -4.96
C ASP A 136 -22.05 -6.48 -5.59
N SER A 137 -21.63 -6.60 -6.85
CA SER A 137 -21.57 -7.87 -7.59
C SER A 137 -20.38 -7.89 -8.55
N ASP A 138 -19.99 -9.06 -9.03
CA ASP A 138 -18.94 -9.21 -10.03
C ASP A 138 -19.27 -8.43 -11.31
N GLU A 139 -20.52 -8.50 -11.77
CA GLU A 139 -20.97 -7.81 -12.97
C GLU A 139 -20.88 -6.29 -12.84
N GLN A 140 -21.24 -5.76 -11.67
CA GLN A 140 -21.10 -4.33 -11.37
C GLN A 140 -19.62 -3.95 -11.28
N ALA A 141 -18.82 -4.73 -10.56
CA ALA A 141 -17.40 -4.45 -10.32
C ALA A 141 -16.55 -4.52 -11.60
N GLU A 142 -16.92 -5.32 -12.58
CA GLU A 142 -16.27 -5.34 -13.91
C GLU A 142 -16.44 -4.01 -14.66
N GLN A 143 -17.55 -3.30 -14.46
CA GLN A 143 -17.85 -2.07 -15.17
C GLN A 143 -17.46 -0.81 -14.40
N GLU A 144 -17.23 -0.92 -13.09
CA GLU A 144 -16.82 0.21 -12.26
C GLU A 144 -15.31 0.39 -12.25
N LEU A 145 -14.88 1.64 -12.11
CA LEU A 145 -13.45 1.97 -12.02
C LEU A 145 -12.88 1.62 -10.66
N GLY A 146 -11.85 0.77 -10.68
CA GLY A 146 -11.00 0.46 -9.55
C GLY A 146 -9.85 1.45 -9.39
N VAL A 147 -8.64 0.96 -9.15
CA VAL A 147 -7.41 1.74 -8.97
C VAL A 147 -6.42 1.52 -10.12
N VAL A 148 -5.35 2.30 -10.17
CA VAL A 148 -4.25 2.06 -11.09
C VAL A 148 -3.37 0.96 -10.51
N LEU A 149 -3.26 -0.18 -11.20
CA LEU A 149 -2.44 -1.30 -10.80
C LEU A 149 -1.04 -1.16 -11.41
N THR A 150 0.00 -1.27 -10.58
CA THR A 150 1.40 -1.23 -11.00
C THR A 150 2.18 -2.36 -10.35
N GLU A 151 2.97 -3.08 -11.13
CA GLU A 151 3.78 -4.22 -10.67
C GLU A 151 5.28 -3.94 -10.63
N HIS A 152 5.71 -2.84 -11.26
CA HIS A 152 7.11 -2.43 -11.35
C HIS A 152 7.35 -1.05 -10.77
N TYR A 153 8.56 -0.85 -10.24
CA TYR A 153 9.00 0.43 -9.71
C TYR A 153 9.05 1.50 -10.81
N LYS A 154 8.38 2.64 -10.58
CA LYS A 154 8.38 3.80 -11.47
C LYS A 154 8.14 3.46 -12.94
N GLY A 155 7.11 2.68 -13.22
CA GLY A 155 6.62 2.54 -14.59
C GLY A 155 6.40 3.93 -15.21
N ASN A 156 7.04 4.21 -16.32
CA ASN A 156 7.00 5.54 -16.98
C ASN A 156 5.77 5.71 -17.89
N GLU A 157 4.98 4.68 -18.06
CA GLU A 157 3.81 4.72 -18.92
C GLU A 157 2.58 5.23 -18.14
N PRO A 158 1.78 6.13 -18.75
CA PRO A 158 0.51 6.55 -18.16
C PRO A 158 -0.40 5.34 -17.97
N GLN A 159 -0.71 5.02 -16.75
CA GLN A 159 -1.54 3.88 -16.39
C GLN A 159 -3.02 4.30 -16.34
N LYS A 160 -3.91 3.43 -16.84
CA LYS A 160 -5.34 3.58 -16.67
C LYS A 160 -5.81 2.88 -15.39
N ARG A 161 -6.89 3.36 -14.80
CA ARG A 161 -7.55 2.63 -13.71
C ARG A 161 -8.04 1.28 -14.25
N ALA A 162 -7.78 0.22 -13.51
CA ALA A 162 -8.35 -1.10 -13.75
C ALA A 162 -9.85 -1.12 -13.40
N SER A 163 -10.56 -2.22 -13.66
CA SER A 163 -11.89 -2.41 -13.10
C SER A 163 -11.81 -2.59 -11.58
N LEU A 164 -12.92 -2.33 -10.90
CA LEU A 164 -13.02 -2.56 -9.46
C LEU A 164 -12.76 -4.04 -9.14
N LYS A 165 -13.33 -4.96 -9.96
CA LYS A 165 -13.09 -6.40 -9.81
C LYS A 165 -11.60 -6.73 -9.92
N ALA A 166 -10.93 -6.28 -11.00
CA ALA A 166 -9.49 -6.55 -11.19
C ALA A 166 -8.65 -5.98 -10.04
N SER A 167 -9.08 -4.87 -9.43
CA SER A 167 -8.39 -4.29 -8.27
C SER A 167 -8.50 -5.18 -7.03
N TYR A 168 -9.67 -5.76 -6.76
CA TYR A 168 -9.85 -6.73 -5.69
C TYR A 168 -9.11 -8.04 -5.96
N ASP A 169 -9.18 -8.55 -7.19
CA ASP A 169 -8.46 -9.78 -7.59
C ASP A 169 -6.95 -9.62 -7.39
N PHE A 170 -6.41 -8.43 -7.68
CA PHE A 170 -5.00 -8.11 -7.45
C PHE A 170 -4.64 -8.14 -5.95
N VAL A 171 -5.47 -7.53 -5.10
CA VAL A 171 -5.28 -7.55 -3.64
C VAL A 171 -5.30 -8.99 -3.11
N LEU A 172 -6.28 -9.79 -3.54
CA LEU A 172 -6.39 -11.20 -3.14
C LEU A 172 -5.17 -12.01 -3.58
N SER A 173 -4.71 -11.81 -4.83
CA SER A 173 -3.49 -12.46 -5.32
C SER A 173 -2.24 -12.12 -4.50
N ASP A 174 -2.10 -10.87 -4.06
CA ASP A 174 -0.98 -10.47 -3.20
C ASP A 174 -1.12 -11.07 -1.80
N LEU A 175 -2.34 -11.17 -1.26
CA LEU A 175 -2.58 -11.84 0.03
C LEU A 175 -2.27 -13.33 -0.02
N ASP A 176 -2.63 -14.02 -1.11
CA ASP A 176 -2.31 -15.44 -1.31
C ASP A 176 -0.79 -15.65 -1.35
N LYS A 177 -0.05 -14.81 -2.10
CA LYS A 177 1.41 -14.86 -2.14
C LYS A 177 2.04 -14.58 -0.77
N ALA A 178 1.49 -13.60 -0.03
CA ALA A 178 1.95 -13.33 1.33
C ALA A 178 1.73 -14.53 2.24
N GLN A 179 0.57 -15.19 2.16
CA GLN A 179 0.26 -16.38 2.96
C GLN A 179 1.20 -17.56 2.66
N GLU A 180 1.58 -17.75 1.39
CA GLU A 180 2.51 -18.81 0.99
C GLU A 180 3.94 -18.58 1.53
N LEU A 181 4.37 -17.32 1.58
CA LEU A 181 5.75 -16.94 1.92
C LEU A 181 5.96 -16.69 3.41
N LEU A 182 4.94 -16.19 4.11
CA LEU A 182 5.00 -15.93 5.54
C LEU A 182 4.83 -17.24 6.31
N LYS A 183 5.88 -17.69 6.97
CA LYS A 183 5.80 -18.80 7.91
C LYS A 183 5.08 -18.31 9.16
N LEU A 184 3.96 -18.95 9.51
CA LEU A 184 3.34 -18.77 10.82
C LEU A 184 4.31 -19.35 11.85
N ASP A 185 4.71 -18.53 12.80
CA ASP A 185 5.46 -18.99 13.96
C ASP A 185 4.47 -19.78 14.82
N GLU A 186 4.68 -21.11 14.94
CA GLU A 186 3.82 -22.00 15.73
C GLU A 186 3.77 -21.61 17.22
N ASP A 187 4.72 -20.78 17.68
CA ASP A 187 4.79 -20.26 19.04
C ASP A 187 3.78 -19.15 19.37
N PHE A 188 3.02 -18.63 18.39
CA PHE A 188 1.91 -17.69 18.63
C PHE A 188 0.63 -18.35 19.19
N SER A 189 0.64 -19.63 19.49
CA SER A 189 -0.50 -20.34 20.09
C SER A 189 -0.80 -19.96 21.55
N GLY A 190 -0.20 -18.91 22.05
CA GLY A 190 -0.29 -18.48 23.47
C GLY A 190 -0.79 -17.06 23.73
N CYS A 191 -1.40 -16.36 22.75
CA CYS A 191 -2.07 -15.08 22.99
C CYS A 191 -3.57 -15.21 23.02
#